data_6737b37bdfd2ed59e1f53df8bf565a46
#
_entry.id   6737b37bdfd2ed59e1f53df8bf565a46
#
_cell.length_a   1.000
_cell.length_b   1.000
_cell.length_c   1.000
_cell.angle_alpha   90.00
_cell.angle_beta   90.00
_cell.angle_gamma   90.00
#
_symmetry.space_group_name_H-M   'P 1'
#
loop_
_entity.id
_entity.type
_entity.pdbx_description
1 polymer ?
#
loop_
_entity_poly.entity_id
_entity_poly.type
_entity_poly.pdbx_seq_one_letter_code
_entity_poly.pdbx_strand_id
1 'polypeptide(L)'
;MDPNLKQRIIDEAYVLFLTKGMKQTSFCDVAAAVHKSKGAVMHYFSSKRHLIDTVVKMRFFPASQLSPEMDYLEGRRWDEFLRSYKNPIERVIDSFPEKLEGNGLMYYMQFVSSANEYMDEFPQMYHELLTREQDFLFNAVVVIYKQSVDDIQVLSLIHISE
;
A
#
# COMPACT_ATOMS: atom_id res chain seq x y z
N MET A 1 -3.14 -16.88 26.48
CA MET A 1 -3.03 -16.85 25.01
C MET A 1 -2.41 -15.50 24.66
N ASP A 2 -1.37 -15.44 23.82
CA ASP A 2 -0.71 -14.16 23.47
C ASP A 2 -1.66 -13.36 22.56
N PRO A 3 -2.25 -12.25 23.02
CA PRO A 3 -3.27 -11.51 22.25
C PRO A 3 -2.70 -10.92 20.94
N ASN A 4 -1.37 -10.78 20.87
CA ASN A 4 -0.68 -10.22 19.71
C ASN A 4 -0.12 -11.28 18.75
N LEU A 5 -0.28 -12.58 19.05
CA LEU A 5 0.35 -13.63 18.24
C LEU A 5 -0.17 -13.65 16.80
N LYS A 6 -1.48 -13.47 16.60
CA LYS A 6 -2.07 -13.42 15.25
C LYS A 6 -1.44 -12.30 14.40
N GLN A 7 -1.29 -11.11 14.99
CA GLN A 7 -0.68 -9.98 14.32
C GLN A 7 0.79 -10.25 13.97
N ARG A 8 1.57 -10.77 14.92
CA ARG A 8 2.97 -11.15 14.70
C ARG A 8 3.12 -12.21 13.59
N ILE A 9 2.19 -13.17 13.50
CA ILE A 9 2.18 -14.16 12.41
C ILE A 9 1.98 -13.46 11.07
N ILE A 10 1.05 -12.50 10.98
CA ILE A 10 0.79 -11.73 9.76
C ILE A 10 2.03 -10.92 9.37
N ASP A 11 2.68 -10.25 10.32
CA ASP A 11 3.84 -9.39 10.09
C ASP A 11 5.05 -10.19 9.62
N GLU A 12 5.38 -11.29 10.29
CA GLU A 12 6.51 -12.13 9.91
C GLU A 12 6.23 -12.90 8.59
N ALA A 13 4.97 -13.32 8.36
CA ALA A 13 4.58 -13.90 7.08
C ALA A 13 4.73 -12.89 5.93
N TYR A 14 4.38 -11.62 6.15
CA TYR A 14 4.58 -10.56 5.15
C TYR A 14 6.05 -10.41 4.78
N VAL A 15 6.95 -10.33 5.76
CA VAL A 15 8.41 -10.28 5.51
C VAL A 15 8.90 -11.50 4.74
N LEU A 16 8.47 -12.69 5.12
CA LEU A 16 8.84 -13.93 4.43
C LEU A 16 8.30 -13.97 3.00
N PHE A 17 7.10 -13.46 2.77
CA PHE A 17 6.52 -13.37 1.42
C PHE A 17 7.28 -12.39 0.52
N LEU A 18 7.76 -11.28 1.07
CA LEU A 18 8.59 -10.31 0.36
C LEU A 18 9.96 -10.89 0.00
N THR A 19 10.61 -11.58 0.94
CA THR A 19 12.02 -12.00 0.83
C THR A 19 12.19 -13.38 0.21
N LYS A 20 11.36 -14.34 0.62
CA LYS A 20 11.43 -15.75 0.20
C LYS A 20 10.40 -16.09 -0.88
N GLY A 21 9.35 -15.30 -0.99
CA GLY A 21 8.20 -15.53 -1.86
C GLY A 21 7.13 -16.41 -1.23
N MET A 22 5.89 -16.23 -1.68
CA MET A 22 4.74 -16.97 -1.12
C MET A 22 4.86 -18.46 -1.35
N LYS A 23 5.34 -18.90 -2.53
CA LYS A 23 5.48 -20.32 -2.88
C LYS A 23 6.43 -21.06 -1.93
N GLN A 24 7.57 -20.46 -1.64
CA GLN A 24 8.66 -21.04 -0.86
C GLN A 24 8.43 -20.93 0.65
N THR A 25 7.56 -20.06 1.11
CA THR A 25 7.26 -19.90 2.53
C THR A 25 6.30 -20.98 3.02
N SER A 26 6.68 -21.69 4.07
CA SER A 26 5.87 -22.71 4.74
C SER A 26 5.38 -22.23 6.11
N PHE A 27 4.39 -22.93 6.69
CA PHE A 27 3.99 -22.70 8.08
C PHE A 27 5.13 -22.94 9.09
N CYS A 28 6.11 -23.79 8.76
CA CYS A 28 7.29 -23.97 9.62
C CYS A 28 8.19 -22.75 9.62
N ASP A 29 8.37 -22.10 8.46
CA ASP A 29 9.14 -20.86 8.37
C ASP A 29 8.49 -19.75 9.22
N VAL A 30 7.16 -19.58 9.08
CA VAL A 30 6.42 -18.59 9.85
C VAL A 30 6.45 -18.89 11.35
N ALA A 31 6.30 -20.17 11.72
CA ALA A 31 6.37 -20.60 13.13
C ALA A 31 7.75 -20.32 13.75
N ALA A 32 8.82 -20.59 13.00
CA ALA A 32 10.18 -20.28 13.42
C ALA A 32 10.36 -18.75 13.62
N ALA A 33 9.87 -17.92 12.69
CA ALA A 33 9.98 -16.47 12.76
C ALA A 33 9.26 -15.87 13.99
N VAL A 34 8.11 -16.44 14.37
CA VAL A 34 7.37 -15.98 15.56
C VAL A 34 7.76 -16.73 16.85
N HIS A 35 8.75 -17.64 16.82
CA HIS A 35 9.19 -18.47 17.94
C HIS A 35 8.04 -19.30 18.55
N LYS A 36 7.24 -19.95 17.71
CA LYS A 36 6.10 -20.80 18.10
C LYS A 36 6.13 -22.14 17.33
N SER A 37 5.29 -23.07 17.76
CA SER A 37 5.08 -24.31 17.03
C SER A 37 4.26 -24.10 15.75
N LYS A 38 4.43 -24.97 14.74
CA LYS A 38 3.58 -25.00 13.55
C LYS A 38 2.09 -25.11 13.91
N GLY A 39 1.75 -25.92 14.94
CA GLY A 39 0.37 -26.06 15.41
C GLY A 39 -0.21 -24.75 15.96
N ALA A 40 0.60 -23.91 16.61
CA ALA A 40 0.16 -22.60 17.08
C ALA A 40 -0.17 -21.65 15.91
N VAL A 41 0.58 -21.71 14.82
CA VAL A 41 0.27 -20.91 13.60
C VAL A 41 -0.99 -21.46 12.92
N MET A 42 -1.10 -22.79 12.79
CA MET A 42 -2.26 -23.44 12.15
C MET A 42 -3.56 -23.25 12.95
N HIS A 43 -3.48 -22.94 14.24
CA HIS A 43 -4.65 -22.57 15.05
C HIS A 43 -5.31 -21.26 14.53
N TYR A 44 -4.51 -20.31 14.06
CA TYR A 44 -5.02 -19.03 13.51
C TYR A 44 -5.31 -19.10 12.01
N PHE A 45 -4.56 -19.91 11.27
CA PHE A 45 -4.62 -19.99 9.81
C PHE A 45 -4.75 -21.43 9.36
N SER A 46 -5.97 -21.84 8.98
CA SER A 46 -6.30 -23.21 8.58
C SER A 46 -5.58 -23.66 7.31
N SER A 47 -5.18 -22.73 6.45
CA SER A 47 -4.49 -23.01 5.20
C SER A 47 -3.51 -21.88 4.85
N LYS A 48 -2.55 -22.21 3.99
CA LYS A 48 -1.60 -21.24 3.46
C LYS A 48 -2.32 -20.14 2.63
N ARG A 49 -3.36 -20.51 1.87
CA ARG A 49 -4.19 -19.57 1.12
C ARG A 49 -4.87 -18.58 2.06
N HIS A 50 -5.42 -19.04 3.19
CA HIS A 50 -6.02 -18.16 4.20
C HIS A 50 -4.99 -17.18 4.82
N LEU A 51 -3.75 -17.64 5.05
CA LEU A 51 -2.67 -16.78 5.54
C LEU A 51 -2.30 -15.72 4.48
N ILE A 52 -2.12 -16.14 3.21
CA ILE A 52 -1.79 -15.24 2.10
C ILE A 52 -2.89 -14.18 1.94
N ASP A 53 -4.15 -14.59 1.84
CA ASP A 53 -5.29 -13.68 1.72
C ASP A 53 -5.32 -12.64 2.84
N THR A 54 -5.13 -13.10 4.08
CA THR A 54 -5.09 -12.20 5.24
C THR A 54 -3.93 -11.21 5.17
N VAL A 55 -2.73 -11.67 4.83
CA VAL A 55 -1.54 -10.80 4.73
C VAL A 55 -1.73 -9.75 3.63
N VAL A 56 -2.20 -10.14 2.47
CA VAL A 56 -2.45 -9.22 1.34
C VAL A 56 -3.46 -8.15 1.75
N LYS A 57 -4.59 -8.57 2.32
CA LYS A 57 -5.68 -7.65 2.72
C LYS A 57 -5.32 -6.75 3.91
N MET A 58 -4.47 -7.21 4.82
CA MET A 58 -4.13 -6.46 6.04
C MET A 58 -2.82 -5.67 5.97
N ARG A 59 -1.95 -5.95 4.99
CA ARG A 59 -0.64 -5.29 4.87
C ARG A 59 -0.47 -4.58 3.53
N PHE A 60 -0.63 -5.29 2.42
CA PHE A 60 -0.36 -4.74 1.10
C PHE A 60 -1.36 -3.64 0.71
N PHE A 61 -2.66 -3.93 0.70
CA PHE A 61 -3.66 -2.95 0.28
C PHE A 61 -3.77 -1.74 1.21
N PRO A 62 -3.75 -1.87 2.55
CA PRO A 62 -3.73 -0.70 3.42
C PRO A 62 -2.50 0.20 3.21
N ALA A 63 -1.31 -0.40 3.00
CA ALA A 63 -0.09 0.36 2.73
C ALA A 63 -0.15 1.12 1.39
N SER A 64 -0.89 0.61 0.41
CA SER A 64 -1.05 1.26 -0.91
C SER A 64 -2.04 2.43 -0.93
N GLN A 65 -2.86 2.57 0.11
CA GLN A 65 -3.89 3.62 0.16
C GLN A 65 -3.28 5.01 0.33
N LEU A 66 -3.99 6.00 -0.20
CA LEU A 66 -3.68 7.40 0.05
C LEU A 66 -3.79 7.71 1.55
N SER A 67 -2.90 8.58 2.04
CA SER A 67 -3.05 9.17 3.36
C SER A 67 -4.28 10.09 3.36
N PRO A 68 -5.07 10.14 4.44
CA PRO A 68 -6.22 11.04 4.54
C PRO A 68 -5.88 12.51 4.31
N GLU A 69 -4.64 12.92 4.59
CA GLU A 69 -4.15 14.28 4.36
C GLU A 69 -4.05 14.61 2.86
N MET A 70 -3.93 13.61 2.00
CA MET A 70 -3.89 13.78 0.56
C MET A 70 -5.28 14.00 -0.05
N ASP A 71 -6.35 13.62 0.63
CA ASP A 71 -7.73 13.83 0.14
C ASP A 71 -8.13 15.30 0.17
N TYR A 72 -7.42 16.14 0.95
CA TYR A 72 -7.67 17.57 1.01
C TYR A 72 -6.89 18.30 -0.09
N LEU A 73 -7.57 18.65 -1.18
CA LEU A 73 -6.99 19.30 -2.35
C LEU A 73 -7.25 20.81 -2.39
N GLU A 74 -8.27 21.31 -1.70
CA GLU A 74 -8.63 22.72 -1.70
C GLU A 74 -7.55 23.58 -1.04
N GLY A 75 -7.18 24.68 -1.69
CA GLY A 75 -6.12 25.58 -1.23
C GLY A 75 -4.69 25.08 -1.42
N ARG A 76 -4.48 23.84 -1.94
CA ARG A 76 -3.14 23.34 -2.24
C ARG A 76 -2.57 23.97 -3.50
N ARG A 77 -1.27 24.26 -3.45
CA ARG A 77 -0.48 24.63 -4.63
C ARG A 77 -0.01 23.35 -5.35
N TRP A 78 0.11 23.46 -6.68
CA TRP A 78 0.53 22.32 -7.51
C TRP A 78 1.91 21.78 -7.13
N ASP A 79 2.86 22.67 -6.82
CA ASP A 79 4.21 22.28 -6.40
C ASP A 79 4.25 21.57 -5.03
N GLU A 80 3.36 21.95 -4.11
CA GLU A 80 3.18 21.28 -2.81
C GLU A 80 2.56 19.89 -2.99
N PHE A 81 1.53 19.78 -3.84
CA PHE A 81 0.93 18.50 -4.18
C PHE A 81 1.97 17.55 -4.75
N LEU A 82 2.73 17.97 -5.77
CA LEU A 82 3.74 17.11 -6.40
C LEU A 82 4.85 16.66 -5.44
N ARG A 83 5.26 17.49 -4.48
CA ARG A 83 6.26 17.12 -3.48
C ARG A 83 5.75 16.11 -2.46
N SER A 84 4.46 16.13 -2.15
CA SER A 84 3.86 15.25 -1.13
C SER A 84 3.25 13.98 -1.70
N TYR A 85 2.91 13.96 -2.99
CA TYR A 85 2.31 12.81 -3.63
C TYR A 85 3.31 11.68 -3.78
N LYS A 86 2.92 10.48 -3.33
CA LYS A 86 3.60 9.22 -3.59
C LYS A 86 2.62 8.28 -4.28
N ASN A 87 3.05 7.62 -5.34
CA ASN A 87 2.22 6.63 -6.02
C ASN A 87 2.02 5.36 -5.15
N PRO A 88 1.07 4.47 -5.47
CA PRO A 88 0.79 3.28 -4.66
C PRO A 88 2.00 2.36 -4.45
N ILE A 89 2.88 2.25 -5.45
CA ILE A 89 4.09 1.41 -5.37
C ILE A 89 5.07 1.97 -4.34
N GLU A 90 5.32 3.29 -4.39
CA GLU A 90 6.20 3.98 -3.45
C GLU A 90 5.66 3.86 -2.02
N ARG A 91 4.37 4.05 -1.81
CA ARG A 91 3.73 3.90 -0.48
C ARG A 91 3.93 2.51 0.10
N VAL A 92 3.75 1.47 -0.72
CA VAL A 92 3.99 0.08 -0.28
C VAL A 92 5.46 -0.15 0.05
N ILE A 93 6.39 0.30 -0.80
CA ILE A 93 7.83 0.14 -0.58
C ILE A 93 8.25 0.87 0.71
N ASP A 94 7.76 2.08 0.93
CA ASP A 94 8.05 2.86 2.15
C ASP A 94 7.49 2.20 3.43
N SER A 95 6.44 1.37 3.30
CA SER A 95 5.87 0.61 4.41
C SER A 95 6.66 -0.65 4.77
N PHE A 96 7.67 -1.01 3.99
CA PHE A 96 8.45 -2.20 4.27
C PHE A 96 9.25 -2.05 5.58
N PRO A 97 9.38 -3.13 6.36
CA PRO A 97 10.19 -3.09 7.57
C PRO A 97 11.64 -2.69 7.27
N GLU A 98 12.22 -1.82 8.11
CA GLU A 98 13.61 -1.33 7.99
C GLU A 98 14.65 -2.47 7.93
N LYS A 99 14.32 -3.63 8.49
CA LYS A 99 15.17 -4.84 8.45
C LYS A 99 15.30 -5.46 7.05
N LEU A 100 14.53 -5.00 6.06
CA LEU A 100 14.63 -5.48 4.69
C LEU A 100 15.76 -4.74 3.96
N GLU A 101 16.90 -5.40 3.85
CA GLU A 101 18.00 -4.94 3.03
C GLU A 101 17.77 -5.33 1.57
N GLY A 102 18.00 -4.38 0.63
CA GLY A 102 17.93 -4.67 -0.80
C GLY A 102 17.02 -3.75 -1.60
N ASN A 103 16.63 -4.20 -2.78
CA ASN A 103 15.83 -3.42 -3.71
C ASN A 103 14.34 -3.57 -3.41
N GLY A 104 13.72 -2.53 -2.82
CA GLY A 104 12.29 -2.50 -2.49
C GLY A 104 11.38 -2.79 -3.68
N LEU A 105 11.73 -2.28 -4.88
CA LEU A 105 10.95 -2.55 -6.09
C LEU A 105 10.97 -4.05 -6.45
N MET A 106 12.09 -4.73 -6.24
CA MET A 106 12.18 -6.17 -6.51
C MET A 106 11.28 -6.97 -5.56
N TYR A 107 11.26 -6.63 -4.27
CA TYR A 107 10.35 -7.23 -3.29
C TYR A 107 8.88 -6.97 -3.65
N TYR A 108 8.57 -5.74 -4.03
CA TYR A 108 7.23 -5.38 -4.50
C TYR A 108 6.78 -6.24 -5.68
N MET A 109 7.59 -6.31 -6.74
CA MET A 109 7.29 -7.08 -7.95
C MET A 109 7.13 -8.57 -7.67
N GLN A 110 8.01 -9.15 -6.82
CA GLN A 110 7.91 -10.53 -6.39
C GLN A 110 6.62 -10.79 -5.61
N PHE A 111 6.24 -9.88 -4.72
CA PHE A 111 5.02 -10.00 -3.93
C PHE A 111 3.77 -9.95 -4.82
N VAL A 112 3.66 -8.94 -5.70
CA VAL A 112 2.53 -8.77 -6.63
C VAL A 112 2.39 -9.97 -7.56
N SER A 113 3.49 -10.45 -8.14
CA SER A 113 3.49 -11.65 -9.00
C SER A 113 2.99 -12.88 -8.25
N SER A 114 3.48 -13.08 -7.02
CA SER A 114 3.04 -14.21 -6.19
C SER A 114 1.59 -14.07 -5.74
N ALA A 115 1.13 -12.88 -5.37
CA ALA A 115 -0.26 -12.65 -4.98
C ALA A 115 -1.21 -12.94 -6.14
N ASN A 116 -0.85 -12.54 -7.36
CA ASN A 116 -1.61 -12.84 -8.56
C ASN A 116 -1.71 -14.35 -8.88
N GLU A 117 -0.69 -15.13 -8.51
CA GLU A 117 -0.71 -16.61 -8.67
C GLU A 117 -1.61 -17.30 -7.62
N TYR A 118 -1.67 -16.76 -6.39
CA TYR A 118 -2.31 -17.43 -5.26
C TYR A 118 -3.72 -16.93 -4.90
N MET A 119 -4.11 -15.74 -5.37
CA MET A 119 -5.41 -15.12 -5.07
C MET A 119 -6.16 -14.81 -6.35
N ASP A 120 -7.25 -15.51 -6.61
CA ASP A 120 -8.06 -15.32 -7.81
C ASP A 120 -8.67 -13.90 -7.89
N GLU A 121 -8.97 -13.29 -6.75
CA GLU A 121 -9.50 -11.94 -6.65
C GLU A 121 -8.43 -10.82 -6.69
N PHE A 122 -7.13 -11.14 -6.56
CA PHE A 122 -6.07 -10.13 -6.51
C PHE A 122 -6.04 -9.21 -7.74
N PRO A 123 -6.17 -9.72 -8.99
CA PRO A 123 -6.15 -8.86 -10.18
C PRO A 123 -7.26 -7.81 -10.15
N GLN A 124 -8.46 -8.18 -9.72
CA GLN A 124 -9.58 -7.25 -9.62
C GLN A 124 -9.35 -6.22 -8.52
N MET A 125 -8.94 -6.64 -7.32
CA MET A 125 -8.63 -5.74 -6.21
C MET A 125 -7.50 -4.75 -6.57
N TYR A 126 -6.50 -5.23 -7.30
CA TYR A 126 -5.39 -4.41 -7.74
C TYR A 126 -5.82 -3.41 -8.83
N HIS A 127 -6.67 -3.83 -9.75
CA HIS A 127 -7.27 -2.95 -10.76
C HIS A 127 -8.12 -1.85 -10.10
N GLU A 128 -8.95 -2.19 -9.12
CA GLU A 128 -9.76 -1.22 -8.37
C GLU A 128 -8.89 -0.20 -7.61
N LEU A 129 -7.74 -0.64 -7.07
CA LEU A 129 -6.76 0.26 -6.46
C LEU A 129 -6.22 1.27 -7.46
N LEU A 130 -5.78 0.80 -8.63
CA LEU A 130 -5.22 1.67 -9.67
C LEU A 130 -6.27 2.63 -10.26
N THR A 131 -7.50 2.18 -10.41
CA THR A 131 -8.61 3.02 -10.88
C THR A 131 -8.89 4.15 -9.90
N ARG A 132 -8.99 3.86 -8.61
CA ARG A 132 -9.16 4.89 -7.57
C ARG A 132 -8.02 5.90 -7.54
N GLU A 133 -6.79 5.44 -7.74
CA GLU A 133 -5.62 6.31 -7.82
C GLU A 133 -5.68 7.23 -9.04
N GLN A 134 -6.10 6.70 -10.18
CA GLN A 134 -6.28 7.48 -11.41
C GLN A 134 -7.39 8.53 -11.25
N ASP A 135 -8.52 8.16 -10.67
CA ASP A 135 -9.63 9.08 -10.39
C ASP A 135 -9.21 10.20 -9.42
N PHE A 136 -8.44 9.84 -8.38
CA PHE A 136 -7.87 10.81 -7.44
C PHE A 136 -6.93 11.80 -8.15
N LEU A 137 -5.99 11.32 -8.97
CA LEU A 137 -5.07 12.19 -9.72
C LEU A 137 -5.81 13.11 -10.69
N PHE A 138 -6.81 12.58 -11.39
CA PHE A 138 -7.63 13.39 -12.27
C PHE A 138 -8.36 14.50 -11.50
N ASN A 139 -8.96 14.16 -10.37
CA ASN A 139 -9.62 15.14 -9.50
C ASN A 139 -8.63 16.20 -8.96
N ALA A 140 -7.43 15.78 -8.55
CA ALA A 140 -6.38 16.67 -8.09
C ALA A 140 -6.00 17.71 -9.16
N VAL A 141 -5.83 17.26 -10.40
CA VAL A 141 -5.55 18.13 -11.54
C VAL A 141 -6.68 19.17 -11.72
N VAL A 142 -7.93 18.70 -11.73
CA VAL A 142 -9.10 19.58 -11.94
C VAL A 142 -9.22 20.62 -10.82
N VAL A 143 -9.14 20.20 -9.56
CA VAL A 143 -9.33 21.10 -8.41
C VAL A 143 -8.19 22.13 -8.31
N ILE A 144 -6.94 21.68 -8.35
CA ILE A 144 -5.77 22.57 -8.18
C ILE A 144 -5.62 23.50 -9.39
N TYR A 145 -5.87 23.01 -10.62
CA TYR A 145 -5.82 23.84 -11.81
C TYR A 145 -6.90 24.92 -11.82
N LYS A 146 -8.13 24.56 -11.46
CA LYS A 146 -9.25 25.53 -11.37
C LYS A 146 -8.93 26.66 -10.39
N GLN A 147 -8.44 26.34 -9.21
CA GLN A 147 -8.01 27.34 -8.21
C GLN A 147 -6.94 28.26 -8.77
N SER A 148 -5.92 27.73 -9.45
CA SER A 148 -4.84 28.52 -10.04
C SER A 148 -5.35 29.50 -11.11
N VAL A 149 -6.40 29.15 -11.87
CA VAL A 149 -7.04 30.02 -12.85
C VAL A 149 -7.85 31.12 -12.17
N ASP A 150 -8.60 30.77 -11.13
CA ASP A 150 -9.40 31.70 -10.35
C ASP A 150 -8.49 32.77 -9.67
N ASP A 151 -7.36 32.33 -9.09
CA ASP A 151 -6.36 33.23 -8.49
C ASP A 151 -5.76 34.22 -9.52
N ILE A 152 -5.45 33.73 -10.74
CA ILE A 152 -4.94 34.60 -11.82
C ILE A 152 -6.00 35.64 -12.24
N GLN A 153 -7.27 35.26 -12.33
CA GLN A 153 -8.35 36.17 -12.68
C GLN A 153 -8.54 37.25 -11.62
N VAL A 154 -8.49 36.88 -10.33
CA VAL A 154 -8.57 37.85 -9.23
C VAL A 154 -7.40 38.86 -9.28
N LEU A 155 -6.17 38.38 -9.50
CA LEU A 155 -4.99 39.23 -9.61
C LEU A 155 -5.07 40.19 -10.82
N SER A 156 -5.62 39.71 -11.96
CA SER A 156 -5.82 40.58 -13.13
C SER A 156 -6.85 41.67 -12.92
N LEU A 157 -7.89 41.43 -12.14
CA LEU A 157 -8.90 42.43 -11.79
C LEU A 157 -8.35 43.52 -10.84
N ILE A 158 -7.43 43.16 -9.96
CA ILE A 158 -6.77 44.11 -9.05
C ILE A 158 -5.83 45.06 -9.81
N HIS A 159 -5.10 44.55 -10.82
CA HIS A 159 -4.18 45.34 -11.63
C HIS A 159 -4.86 46.30 -12.65
N ILE A 160 -6.14 46.10 -12.95
CA ILE A 160 -6.90 46.96 -13.88
C ILE A 160 -7.54 48.15 -13.13
N SER A 161 -7.51 48.15 -11.79
CA SER A 161 -8.11 49.20 -10.94
C SER A 161 -7.11 50.27 -10.45
N GLU A 162 -5.84 50.22 -10.88
CA GLU A 162 -4.83 51.28 -10.73
C GLU A 162 -4.63 52.06 -12.05
#